data_184203e78320918f258ed7108f6e59d2
#
_entry.id   184203e78320918f258ed7108f6e59d2
#
_cell.length_a   1.000
_cell.length_b   1.000
_cell.length_c   1.000
_cell.angle_alpha   90.00
_cell.angle_beta   90.00
_cell.angle_gamma   90.00
#
_symmetry.space_group_name_H-M   'P 1'
#
loop_
_entity.id
_entity.type
_entity.pdbx_description
1 polymer ?
#
loop_
_entity_poly.entity_id
_entity_poly.type
_entity_poly.pdbx_seq_one_letter_code
_entity_poly.pdbx_strand_id
1 'polypeptide(L)'
;KEVEQETPLLRILMAEAENFSAEGNNQDALFVYNQALSQAELQDKEEQDKEEILSGIERVLAKTSPSVIEEFLQIKNLSIPHELLLYWLGLNHATQDNFIQAGKALGLFVDTYPDHPYAEDARDLLAAMKSATFKRDTIGCLLPLSGKYEVFGNRALQGVQLAIQDLSKVYDREFHVIIKDTQSSPERAAQCVDELSQAKVMGILGPMLTPSRAGA
;
A
#
# COMPACT_ATOMS: atom_id res chain seq x y z
N LYS A 1 -16.66 43.05 24.83
CA LYS A 1 -16.26 41.68 24.48
C LYS A 1 -17.54 40.92 24.21
N GLU A 2 -18.01 40.97 22.97
CA GLU A 2 -19.05 40.07 22.48
C GLU A 2 -18.41 38.69 22.40
N VAL A 3 -18.91 37.76 23.19
CA VAL A 3 -18.70 36.34 22.99
C VAL A 3 -19.49 36.02 21.74
N GLU A 4 -18.81 35.89 20.60
CA GLU A 4 -19.42 35.36 19.38
C GLU A 4 -20.02 34.00 19.71
N GLN A 5 -21.36 33.94 19.69
CA GLN A 5 -22.07 32.67 19.84
C GLN A 5 -21.73 31.82 18.62
N GLU A 6 -21.03 30.74 18.84
CA GLU A 6 -20.92 29.66 17.83
C GLU A 6 -22.31 29.40 17.25
N THR A 7 -22.40 29.36 15.95
CA THR A 7 -23.70 29.17 15.31
C THR A 7 -24.27 27.83 15.77
N PRO A 8 -25.48 27.76 16.34
CA PRO A 8 -26.05 26.48 16.83
C PRO A 8 -26.04 25.38 15.79
N LEU A 9 -26.13 25.75 14.50
CA LEU A 9 -26.11 24.84 13.37
C LEU A 9 -24.77 24.09 13.23
N LEU A 10 -23.61 24.74 13.37
CA LEU A 10 -22.31 24.09 13.22
C LEU A 10 -22.10 23.01 14.29
N ARG A 11 -22.41 23.33 15.55
CA ARG A 11 -22.35 22.35 16.66
C ARG A 11 -23.29 21.17 16.46
N ILE A 12 -24.50 21.42 15.92
CA ILE A 12 -25.45 20.34 15.61
C ILE A 12 -24.88 19.43 14.53
N LEU A 13 -24.35 19.98 13.44
CA LEU A 13 -23.75 19.19 12.37
C LEU A 13 -22.56 18.36 12.85
N MET A 14 -21.67 18.95 13.65
CA MET A 14 -20.52 18.22 14.21
C MET A 14 -20.96 17.08 15.12
N ALA A 15 -21.94 17.32 16.02
CA ALA A 15 -22.48 16.27 16.89
C ALA A 15 -23.18 15.16 16.10
N GLU A 16 -23.91 15.51 15.04
CA GLU A 16 -24.54 14.54 14.15
C GLU A 16 -23.50 13.67 13.41
N ALA A 17 -22.44 14.29 12.88
CA ALA A 17 -21.35 13.58 12.23
C ALA A 17 -20.62 12.63 13.19
N GLU A 18 -20.39 13.07 14.43
CA GLU A 18 -19.80 12.21 15.48
C GLU A 18 -20.70 11.02 15.82
N ASN A 19 -22.02 11.19 15.87
CA ASN A 19 -22.97 10.12 16.12
C ASN A 19 -22.92 9.09 14.97
N PHE A 20 -22.96 9.53 13.70
CA PHE A 20 -22.82 8.61 12.56
C PHE A 20 -21.49 7.85 12.61
N SER A 21 -20.40 8.53 12.94
CA SER A 21 -19.09 7.87 13.08
C SER A 21 -19.06 6.86 14.22
N ALA A 22 -19.72 7.13 15.34
CA ALA A 22 -19.82 6.22 16.47
C ALA A 22 -20.65 4.96 16.14
N GLU A 23 -21.65 5.10 15.27
CA GLU A 23 -22.47 4.00 14.74
C GLU A 23 -21.75 3.21 13.62
N GLY A 24 -20.56 3.65 13.20
CA GLY A 24 -19.79 3.04 12.11
C GLY A 24 -20.28 3.46 10.70
N ASN A 25 -21.23 4.39 10.62
CA ASN A 25 -21.74 4.94 9.36
C ASN A 25 -20.83 6.09 8.88
N ASN A 26 -19.61 5.74 8.46
CA ASN A 26 -18.59 6.71 8.09
C ASN A 26 -18.94 7.52 6.84
N GLN A 27 -19.73 6.97 5.93
CA GLN A 27 -20.17 7.68 4.72
C GLN A 27 -21.07 8.87 5.07
N ASP A 28 -22.09 8.65 5.89
CA ASP A 28 -22.99 9.73 6.33
C ASP A 28 -22.25 10.74 7.23
N ALA A 29 -21.35 10.27 8.10
CA ALA A 29 -20.48 11.12 8.89
C ALA A 29 -19.68 12.10 8.02
N LEU A 30 -19.06 11.62 6.94
CA LEU A 30 -18.32 12.46 5.99
C LEU A 30 -19.23 13.46 5.25
N PHE A 31 -20.46 13.06 4.87
CA PHE A 31 -21.40 13.99 4.26
C PHE A 31 -21.78 15.12 5.21
N VAL A 32 -22.05 14.83 6.47
CA VAL A 32 -22.41 15.85 7.46
C VAL A 32 -21.21 16.75 7.79
N TYR A 33 -20.00 16.18 7.91
CA TYR A 33 -18.78 16.99 8.06
C TYR A 33 -18.51 17.87 6.86
N ASN A 34 -18.78 17.41 5.64
CA ASN A 34 -18.67 18.24 4.44
C ASN A 34 -19.63 19.44 4.50
N GLN A 35 -20.86 19.23 5.00
CA GLN A 35 -21.81 20.34 5.20
C GLN A 35 -21.31 21.31 6.27
N ALA A 36 -20.76 20.79 7.40
CA ALA A 36 -20.21 21.63 8.46
C ALA A 36 -19.06 22.49 7.94
N LEU A 37 -18.14 21.91 7.17
CA LEU A 37 -17.00 22.63 6.59
C LEU A 37 -17.46 23.68 5.59
N SER A 38 -18.41 23.36 4.71
CA SER A 38 -19.00 24.30 3.76
C SER A 38 -19.68 25.49 4.48
N GLN A 39 -20.38 25.24 5.59
CA GLN A 39 -21.00 26.32 6.39
C GLN A 39 -19.95 27.18 7.09
N ALA A 40 -18.87 26.60 7.59
CA ALA A 40 -17.77 27.32 8.21
C ALA A 40 -17.06 28.24 7.19
N GLU A 41 -16.88 27.78 5.97
CA GLU A 41 -16.31 28.55 4.84
C GLU A 41 -17.22 29.72 4.46
N LEU A 42 -18.52 29.47 4.28
CA LEU A 42 -19.52 30.52 3.91
C LEU A 42 -19.67 31.61 4.97
N GLN A 43 -19.45 31.27 6.23
CA GLN A 43 -19.58 32.22 7.36
C GLN A 43 -18.26 32.89 7.72
N ASP A 44 -17.19 32.63 6.97
CA ASP A 44 -15.81 33.11 7.25
C ASP A 44 -15.40 32.91 8.71
N LYS A 45 -15.68 31.69 9.20
CA LYS A 45 -15.38 31.29 10.58
C LYS A 45 -13.89 31.30 10.86
N GLU A 46 -13.56 31.42 12.17
CA GLU A 46 -12.19 31.37 12.63
C GLU A 46 -11.49 30.07 12.19
N GLU A 47 -10.18 30.14 11.98
CA GLU A 47 -9.35 29.01 11.57
C GLU A 47 -9.46 27.82 12.55
N GLN A 48 -9.60 28.11 13.84
CA GLN A 48 -9.75 27.09 14.89
C GLN A 48 -11.00 26.23 14.71
N ASP A 49 -12.14 26.81 14.28
CA ASP A 49 -13.38 26.07 14.03
C ASP A 49 -13.19 25.10 12.83
N LYS A 50 -12.50 25.57 11.79
CA LYS A 50 -12.19 24.76 10.61
C LYS A 50 -11.23 23.61 10.95
N GLU A 51 -10.20 23.84 11.77
CA GLU A 51 -9.28 22.82 12.23
C GLU A 51 -10.00 21.73 13.05
N GLU A 52 -10.96 22.08 13.87
CA GLU A 52 -11.74 21.09 14.63
C GLU A 52 -12.56 20.19 13.70
N ILE A 53 -13.21 20.76 12.68
CA ILE A 53 -13.97 20.01 11.67
C ILE A 53 -13.02 19.09 10.87
N LEU A 54 -11.88 19.60 10.42
CA LEU A 54 -10.87 18.82 9.68
C LEU A 54 -10.35 17.67 10.51
N SER A 55 -10.05 17.89 11.78
CA SER A 55 -9.66 16.82 12.71
C SER A 55 -10.74 15.73 12.86
N GLY A 56 -12.02 16.13 12.87
CA GLY A 56 -13.15 15.21 12.84
C GLY A 56 -13.18 14.37 11.56
N ILE A 57 -13.03 15.03 10.41
CA ILE A 57 -12.96 14.37 9.10
C ILE A 57 -11.84 13.35 9.05
N GLU A 58 -10.63 13.67 9.50
CA GLU A 58 -9.51 12.75 9.52
C GLU A 58 -9.77 11.52 10.40
N ARG A 59 -10.38 11.70 11.58
CA ARG A 59 -10.76 10.57 12.44
C ARG A 59 -11.74 9.61 11.78
N VAL A 60 -12.64 10.13 10.95
CA VAL A 60 -13.60 9.32 10.18
C VAL A 60 -12.89 8.66 9.00
N LEU A 61 -12.10 9.42 8.22
CA LEU A 61 -11.35 8.91 7.09
C LEU A 61 -10.43 7.75 7.47
N ALA A 62 -9.79 7.80 8.65
CA ALA A 62 -8.95 6.72 9.16
C ALA A 62 -9.67 5.37 9.31
N LYS A 63 -10.99 5.36 9.41
CA LYS A 63 -11.82 4.15 9.58
C LYS A 63 -12.69 3.85 8.36
N THR A 64 -12.63 4.70 7.34
CA THR A 64 -13.48 4.63 6.15
C THR A 64 -12.90 3.64 5.14
N SER A 65 -13.75 2.82 4.51
CA SER A 65 -13.29 1.91 3.46
C SER A 65 -12.78 2.70 2.24
N PRO A 66 -11.77 2.19 1.53
CA PRO A 66 -11.25 2.84 0.33
C PRO A 66 -12.32 3.15 -0.71
N SER A 67 -13.31 2.27 -0.91
CA SER A 67 -14.39 2.47 -1.87
C SER A 67 -15.23 3.70 -1.59
N VAL A 68 -15.53 3.98 -0.31
CA VAL A 68 -16.28 5.20 0.08
C VAL A 68 -15.42 6.45 -0.18
N ILE A 69 -14.13 6.42 0.12
CA ILE A 69 -13.24 7.56 -0.17
C ILE A 69 -13.14 7.80 -1.68
N GLU A 70 -13.07 6.75 -2.49
CA GLU A 70 -13.08 6.85 -3.96
C GLU A 70 -14.39 7.48 -4.48
N GLU A 71 -15.54 7.18 -3.88
CA GLU A 71 -16.82 7.84 -4.19
C GLU A 71 -16.76 9.33 -3.89
N PHE A 72 -16.22 9.72 -2.72
CA PHE A 72 -16.07 11.13 -2.35
C PHE A 72 -15.15 11.88 -3.33
N LEU A 73 -14.09 11.28 -3.81
CA LEU A 73 -13.19 11.86 -4.82
C LEU A 73 -13.88 12.17 -6.16
N GLN A 74 -15.05 11.57 -6.45
CA GLN A 74 -15.83 11.87 -7.66
C GLN A 74 -16.85 13.00 -7.46
N ILE A 75 -17.10 13.46 -6.23
CA ILE A 75 -18.07 14.50 -5.94
C ILE A 75 -17.50 15.86 -6.35
N LYS A 76 -18.24 16.57 -7.19
CA LYS A 76 -17.88 17.94 -7.57
C LYS A 76 -18.25 18.92 -6.45
N ASN A 77 -17.41 19.93 -6.25
CA ASN A 77 -17.61 20.99 -5.25
C ASN A 77 -17.71 20.46 -3.81
N LEU A 78 -16.87 19.49 -3.49
CA LEU A 78 -16.70 18.98 -2.13
C LEU A 78 -15.87 20.01 -1.33
N SER A 79 -16.30 20.34 -0.10
CA SER A 79 -15.53 21.20 0.81
C SER A 79 -14.41 20.42 1.52
N ILE A 80 -14.56 19.10 1.68
CA ILE A 80 -13.47 18.26 2.21
C ILE A 80 -12.26 18.36 1.29
N PRO A 81 -11.08 18.74 1.81
CA PRO A 81 -9.86 18.87 1.02
C PRO A 81 -9.50 17.60 0.27
N HIS A 82 -9.24 17.72 -1.02
CA HIS A 82 -8.91 16.60 -1.90
C HIS A 82 -7.61 15.90 -1.48
N GLU A 83 -6.65 16.66 -0.94
CA GLU A 83 -5.39 16.17 -0.37
C GLU A 83 -5.62 15.19 0.78
N LEU A 84 -6.56 15.47 1.68
CA LEU A 84 -6.89 14.56 2.78
C LEU A 84 -7.49 13.26 2.26
N LEU A 85 -8.39 13.34 1.28
CA LEU A 85 -8.98 12.14 0.68
C LEU A 85 -7.93 11.25 0.03
N LEU A 86 -7.00 11.82 -0.74
CA LEU A 86 -5.93 11.05 -1.40
C LEU A 86 -4.97 10.42 -0.39
N TYR A 87 -4.56 11.17 0.62
CA TYR A 87 -3.66 10.65 1.66
C TYR A 87 -4.29 9.48 2.42
N TRP A 88 -5.52 9.65 2.92
CA TRP A 88 -6.22 8.60 3.66
C TRP A 88 -6.64 7.42 2.78
N LEU A 89 -6.96 7.64 1.50
CA LEU A 89 -7.17 6.55 0.55
C LEU A 89 -5.92 5.67 0.45
N GLY A 90 -4.75 6.29 0.34
CA GLY A 90 -3.49 5.57 0.27
C GLY A 90 -3.18 4.79 1.55
N LEU A 91 -3.37 5.40 2.73
CA LEU A 91 -3.18 4.72 4.02
C LEU A 91 -4.13 3.54 4.19
N ASN A 92 -5.41 3.72 3.88
CA ASN A 92 -6.41 2.66 4.05
C ASN A 92 -6.21 1.50 3.08
N HIS A 93 -5.73 1.76 1.87
CA HIS A 93 -5.27 0.69 0.98
C HIS A 93 -4.03 -0.03 1.52
N ALA A 94 -3.07 0.69 2.11
CA ALA A 94 -1.87 0.09 2.68
C ALA A 94 -2.19 -0.83 3.88
N THR A 95 -3.14 -0.43 4.74
CA THR A 95 -3.58 -1.27 5.88
C THR A 95 -4.30 -2.54 5.47
N GLN A 96 -4.83 -2.59 4.23
CA GLN A 96 -5.48 -3.76 3.64
C GLN A 96 -4.51 -4.57 2.73
N ASP A 97 -3.20 -4.35 2.83
CA ASP A 97 -2.17 -4.97 1.99
C ASP A 97 -2.34 -4.71 0.48
N ASN A 98 -3.17 -3.73 0.12
CA ASN A 98 -3.40 -3.36 -1.28
C ASN A 98 -2.36 -2.33 -1.76
N PHE A 99 -1.09 -2.72 -1.73
CA PHE A 99 0.07 -1.83 -1.95
C PHE A 99 0.10 -1.18 -3.34
N ILE A 100 -0.55 -1.78 -4.35
CA ILE A 100 -0.63 -1.18 -5.69
C ILE A 100 -1.50 0.07 -5.67
N GLN A 101 -2.68 -0.02 -5.09
CA GLN A 101 -3.60 1.12 -5.02
C GLN A 101 -3.12 2.16 -4.01
N ALA A 102 -2.56 1.71 -2.88
CA ALA A 102 -1.87 2.58 -1.93
C ALA A 102 -0.78 3.42 -2.62
N GLY A 103 0.09 2.76 -3.40
CA GLY A 103 1.15 3.43 -4.14
C GLY A 103 0.65 4.43 -5.18
N LYS A 104 -0.49 4.16 -5.83
CA LYS A 104 -1.11 5.10 -6.77
C LYS A 104 -1.68 6.34 -6.06
N ALA A 105 -2.44 6.14 -4.98
CA ALA A 105 -3.06 7.23 -4.24
C ALA A 105 -2.02 8.13 -3.56
N LEU A 106 -1.06 7.54 -2.83
CA LEU A 106 0.03 8.29 -2.19
C LEU A 106 0.97 8.95 -3.20
N GLY A 107 1.24 8.30 -4.33
CA GLY A 107 2.04 8.88 -5.41
C GLY A 107 1.37 10.13 -5.97
N LEU A 108 0.08 10.03 -6.30
CA LEU A 108 -0.71 11.18 -6.77
C LEU A 108 -0.78 12.30 -5.73
N PHE A 109 -0.92 11.95 -4.44
CA PHE A 109 -0.91 12.92 -3.35
C PHE A 109 0.42 13.68 -3.29
N VAL A 110 1.56 12.99 -3.28
CA VAL A 110 2.90 13.61 -3.20
C VAL A 110 3.20 14.46 -4.43
N ASP A 111 2.79 14.01 -5.62
CA ASP A 111 3.01 14.73 -6.88
C ASP A 111 2.16 16.02 -6.95
N THR A 112 0.93 15.98 -6.40
CA THR A 112 -0.01 17.11 -6.46
C THR A 112 0.20 18.09 -5.31
N TYR A 113 0.55 17.60 -4.11
CA TYR A 113 0.68 18.36 -2.88
C TYR A 113 2.05 18.17 -2.20
N PRO A 114 3.17 18.52 -2.87
CA PRO A 114 4.53 18.23 -2.39
C PRO A 114 4.90 18.92 -1.07
N ASP A 115 4.25 20.04 -0.75
CA ASP A 115 4.50 20.87 0.44
C ASP A 115 3.50 20.61 1.58
N HIS A 116 2.57 19.66 1.40
CA HIS A 116 1.61 19.31 2.44
C HIS A 116 2.30 18.69 3.66
N PRO A 117 1.85 18.96 4.91
CA PRO A 117 2.47 18.41 6.12
C PRO A 117 2.65 16.87 6.10
N TYR A 118 1.75 16.13 5.46
CA TYR A 118 1.82 14.67 5.33
C TYR A 118 2.66 14.18 4.14
N ALA A 119 3.27 15.08 3.37
CA ALA A 119 4.01 14.68 2.17
C ALA A 119 5.28 13.89 2.49
N GLU A 120 5.95 14.18 3.61
CA GLU A 120 7.13 13.42 4.05
C GLU A 120 6.72 12.01 4.49
N ASP A 121 5.70 11.87 5.32
CA ASP A 121 5.18 10.57 5.76
C ASP A 121 4.72 9.72 4.57
N ALA A 122 4.06 10.33 3.58
CA ALA A 122 3.65 9.63 2.37
C ALA A 122 4.84 9.15 1.53
N ARG A 123 5.93 9.94 1.42
CA ARG A 123 7.17 9.52 0.75
C ARG A 123 7.84 8.36 1.46
N ASP A 124 7.90 8.39 2.78
CA ASP A 124 8.49 7.34 3.59
C ASP A 124 7.71 6.03 3.46
N LEU A 125 6.38 6.11 3.49
CA LEU A 125 5.53 4.94 3.28
C LEU A 125 5.68 4.36 1.86
N LEU A 126 5.75 5.22 0.83
CA LEU A 126 6.02 4.80 -0.55
C LEU A 126 7.38 4.10 -0.67
N ALA A 127 8.42 4.63 -0.02
CA ALA A 127 9.74 4.02 0.00
C ALA A 127 9.73 2.67 0.72
N ALA A 128 9.05 2.57 1.87
CA ALA A 128 8.88 1.34 2.63
C ALA A 128 8.15 0.27 1.80
N MET A 129 7.04 0.64 1.15
CA MET A 129 6.28 -0.27 0.27
C MET A 129 7.12 -0.74 -0.92
N LYS A 130 7.88 0.14 -1.59
CA LYS A 130 8.83 -0.24 -2.64
C LYS A 130 9.90 -1.18 -2.13
N SER A 131 10.37 -0.95 -0.91
CA SER A 131 11.38 -1.80 -0.27
C SER A 131 10.83 -3.16 0.16
N ALA A 132 9.57 -3.25 0.55
CA ALA A 132 8.91 -4.49 0.97
C ALA A 132 8.34 -5.32 -0.21
N THR A 133 8.11 -4.68 -1.38
CA THR A 133 7.46 -5.34 -2.51
C THR A 133 8.39 -6.33 -3.19
N PHE A 134 7.98 -7.58 -3.28
CA PHE A 134 8.66 -8.60 -4.09
C PHE A 134 8.54 -8.28 -5.59
N LYS A 135 9.57 -8.69 -6.35
CA LYS A 135 9.53 -8.66 -7.82
C LYS A 135 8.55 -9.72 -8.32
N ARG A 136 7.32 -9.35 -8.58
CA ARG A 136 6.20 -10.26 -8.91
C ARG A 136 6.42 -11.18 -10.10
N ASP A 137 7.38 -10.82 -10.97
CA ASP A 137 7.70 -11.56 -12.19
C ASP A 137 9.05 -12.26 -12.12
N THR A 138 9.69 -12.26 -10.94
CA THR A 138 11.02 -12.82 -10.76
C THR A 138 11.00 -13.98 -9.78
N ILE A 139 11.45 -15.16 -10.25
CA ILE A 139 11.56 -16.39 -9.45
C ILE A 139 13.04 -16.67 -9.21
N GLY A 140 13.41 -17.03 -7.98
CA GLY A 140 14.71 -17.57 -7.66
C GLY A 140 14.76 -19.06 -7.92
N CYS A 141 15.89 -19.58 -8.43
CA CYS A 141 16.08 -21.01 -8.64
C CYS A 141 17.41 -21.46 -8.08
N LEU A 142 17.39 -22.45 -7.19
CA LEU A 142 18.56 -23.04 -6.54
C LEU A 142 18.87 -24.40 -7.16
N LEU A 143 19.90 -24.47 -8.01
CA LEU A 143 20.31 -25.66 -8.74
C LEU A 143 21.75 -25.99 -8.46
N PRO A 144 22.11 -27.29 -8.37
CA PRO A 144 23.50 -27.73 -8.30
C PRO A 144 24.09 -27.71 -9.72
N LEU A 145 24.55 -26.56 -10.19
CA LEU A 145 25.13 -26.41 -11.52
C LEU A 145 26.60 -26.78 -11.57
N SER A 146 27.19 -27.09 -10.40
CA SER A 146 28.52 -27.64 -10.25
C SER A 146 28.55 -28.65 -9.11
N GLY A 147 29.66 -29.45 -9.03
CA GLY A 147 29.86 -30.46 -8.02
C GLY A 147 29.15 -31.79 -8.32
N LYS A 148 28.90 -32.60 -7.28
CA LYS A 148 28.44 -33.99 -7.39
C LYS A 148 27.15 -34.17 -8.21
N TYR A 149 26.25 -33.19 -8.17
CA TYR A 149 24.92 -33.29 -8.78
C TYR A 149 24.75 -32.41 -10.01
N GLU A 150 25.84 -31.92 -10.61
CA GLU A 150 25.86 -31.02 -11.78
C GLU A 150 25.00 -31.50 -12.94
N VAL A 151 25.04 -32.76 -13.28
CA VAL A 151 24.27 -33.34 -14.41
C VAL A 151 22.77 -33.19 -14.19
N PHE A 152 22.30 -33.33 -12.95
CA PHE A 152 20.89 -33.16 -12.62
C PHE A 152 20.49 -31.67 -12.59
N GLY A 153 21.37 -30.81 -12.07
CA GLY A 153 21.17 -29.35 -12.05
C GLY A 153 21.03 -28.78 -13.46
N ASN A 154 21.89 -29.18 -14.38
CA ASN A 154 21.84 -28.72 -15.78
C ASN A 154 20.57 -29.20 -16.52
N ARG A 155 20.10 -30.43 -16.24
CA ARG A 155 18.81 -30.89 -16.79
C ARG A 155 17.61 -30.10 -16.25
N ALA A 156 17.63 -29.85 -14.94
CA ALA A 156 16.60 -29.03 -14.30
C ALA A 156 16.59 -27.61 -14.84
N LEU A 157 17.77 -27.01 -15.08
CA LEU A 157 17.90 -25.69 -15.69
C LEU A 157 17.20 -25.60 -17.06
N GLN A 158 17.39 -26.60 -17.92
CA GLN A 158 16.72 -26.68 -19.21
C GLN A 158 15.17 -26.70 -19.05
N GLY A 159 14.68 -27.49 -18.07
CA GLY A 159 13.25 -27.52 -17.74
C GLY A 159 12.71 -26.18 -17.24
N VAL A 160 13.45 -25.50 -16.36
CA VAL A 160 13.08 -24.17 -15.86
C VAL A 160 13.03 -23.14 -17.00
N GLN A 161 14.03 -23.14 -17.89
CA GLN A 161 14.07 -22.22 -19.02
C GLN A 161 12.87 -22.43 -19.97
N LEU A 162 12.53 -23.68 -20.27
CA LEU A 162 11.37 -24.01 -21.09
C LEU A 162 10.06 -23.57 -20.42
N ALA A 163 9.89 -23.89 -19.14
CA ALA A 163 8.69 -23.52 -18.38
C ALA A 163 8.47 -22.01 -18.34
N ILE A 164 9.53 -21.22 -18.12
CA ILE A 164 9.46 -19.75 -18.13
C ILE A 164 9.05 -19.20 -19.50
N GLN A 165 9.62 -19.77 -20.55
CA GLN A 165 9.26 -19.37 -21.92
C GLN A 165 7.79 -19.66 -22.23
N ASP A 166 7.28 -20.81 -21.82
CA ASP A 166 5.88 -21.18 -22.04
C ASP A 166 4.92 -20.35 -21.17
N LEU A 167 5.25 -20.12 -19.90
CA LEU A 167 4.47 -19.25 -19.03
C LEU A 167 4.39 -17.81 -19.56
N SER A 168 5.51 -17.27 -20.05
CA SER A 168 5.56 -15.92 -20.61
C SER A 168 4.63 -15.80 -21.83
N LYS A 169 4.55 -16.85 -22.67
CA LYS A 169 3.62 -16.88 -23.82
C LYS A 169 2.14 -17.00 -23.39
N VAL A 170 1.86 -17.89 -22.41
CA VAL A 170 0.49 -18.16 -21.96
C VAL A 170 -0.14 -16.95 -21.27
N TYR A 171 0.64 -16.23 -20.48
CA TYR A 171 0.16 -15.09 -19.71
C TYR A 171 0.43 -13.74 -20.36
N ASP A 172 1.01 -13.71 -21.55
CA ASP A 172 1.43 -12.49 -22.27
C ASP A 172 2.20 -11.52 -21.36
N ARG A 173 3.17 -12.10 -20.59
CA ARG A 173 3.90 -11.40 -19.55
C ARG A 173 5.32 -11.93 -19.45
N GLU A 174 6.30 -11.03 -19.29
CA GLU A 174 7.69 -11.42 -19.14
C GLU A 174 7.97 -11.91 -17.71
N PHE A 175 8.42 -13.18 -17.57
CA PHE A 175 8.89 -13.74 -16.33
C PHE A 175 10.41 -13.85 -16.33
N HIS A 176 11.03 -13.47 -15.21
CA HIS A 176 12.46 -13.50 -14.99
C HIS A 176 12.85 -14.61 -14.02
N VAL A 177 14.01 -15.20 -14.22
CA VAL A 177 14.59 -16.19 -13.29
C VAL A 177 15.98 -15.77 -12.87
N ILE A 178 16.21 -15.71 -11.57
CA ILE A 178 17.55 -15.58 -10.99
C ILE A 178 18.03 -16.98 -10.58
N ILE A 179 19.04 -17.50 -11.29
CA ILE A 179 19.59 -18.82 -11.04
C ILE A 179 20.81 -18.69 -10.15
N LYS A 180 20.86 -19.52 -9.10
CA LYS A 180 22.00 -19.62 -8.18
C LYS A 180 22.52 -21.06 -8.15
N ASP A 181 23.84 -21.18 -8.30
CA ASP A 181 24.52 -22.46 -8.18
C ASP A 181 24.77 -22.83 -6.72
N THR A 182 24.17 -23.92 -6.27
CA THR A 182 24.34 -24.44 -4.90
C THR A 182 25.62 -25.24 -4.72
N GLN A 183 26.37 -25.52 -5.80
CA GLN A 183 27.62 -26.31 -5.81
C GLN A 183 27.48 -27.67 -5.13
N SER A 184 26.27 -28.22 -5.10
CA SER A 184 25.92 -29.43 -4.35
C SER A 184 26.23 -29.36 -2.84
N SER A 185 26.32 -28.13 -2.26
CA SER A 185 26.64 -27.84 -0.85
C SER A 185 25.43 -27.25 -0.12
N PRO A 186 25.08 -27.80 1.08
CA PRO A 186 24.03 -27.23 1.92
C PRO A 186 24.33 -25.81 2.39
N GLU A 187 25.58 -25.52 2.71
CA GLU A 187 26.05 -24.22 3.19
C GLU A 187 25.91 -23.17 2.08
N ARG A 188 26.30 -23.52 0.86
CA ARG A 188 26.14 -22.63 -0.30
C ARG A 188 24.67 -22.43 -0.65
N ALA A 189 23.85 -23.47 -0.52
CA ALA A 189 22.42 -23.36 -0.73
C ALA A 189 21.78 -22.35 0.24
N ALA A 190 22.14 -22.36 1.53
CA ALA A 190 21.66 -21.40 2.52
C ALA A 190 22.05 -19.97 2.15
N GLN A 191 23.31 -19.71 1.77
CA GLN A 191 23.76 -18.41 1.29
C GLN A 191 22.98 -17.94 0.06
N CYS A 192 22.71 -18.84 -0.88
CA CYS A 192 21.91 -18.52 -2.07
C CYS A 192 20.46 -18.16 -1.73
N VAL A 193 19.86 -18.74 -0.69
CA VAL A 193 18.54 -18.32 -0.18
C VAL A 193 18.58 -16.87 0.30
N ASP A 194 19.59 -16.50 1.09
CA ASP A 194 19.77 -15.14 1.57
C ASP A 194 19.95 -14.15 0.41
N GLU A 195 20.78 -14.49 -0.57
CA GLU A 195 21.01 -13.68 -1.78
C GLU A 195 19.70 -13.47 -2.59
N LEU A 196 18.88 -14.52 -2.73
CA LEU A 196 17.60 -14.44 -3.44
C LEU A 196 16.54 -13.64 -2.64
N SER A 197 16.55 -13.79 -1.32
CA SER A 197 15.69 -12.99 -0.43
C SER A 197 16.03 -11.51 -0.53
N GLN A 198 17.31 -11.14 -0.55
CA GLN A 198 17.76 -9.76 -0.77
C GLN A 198 17.42 -9.25 -2.17
N ALA A 199 17.41 -10.14 -3.18
CA ALA A 199 16.97 -9.80 -4.53
C ALA A 199 15.44 -9.65 -4.65
N LYS A 200 14.68 -9.95 -3.58
CA LYS A 200 13.22 -9.81 -3.49
C LYS A 200 12.46 -10.59 -4.55
N VAL A 201 12.90 -11.82 -4.82
CA VAL A 201 12.20 -12.72 -5.73
C VAL A 201 10.83 -13.11 -5.15
N MET A 202 9.85 -13.35 -6.01
CA MET A 202 8.48 -13.73 -5.63
C MET A 202 8.43 -15.09 -4.90
N GLY A 203 9.30 -15.98 -5.28
CA GLY A 203 9.41 -17.33 -4.70
C GLY A 203 10.73 -17.97 -5.08
N ILE A 204 11.11 -19.03 -4.34
CA ILE A 204 12.35 -19.78 -4.55
C ILE A 204 12.01 -21.23 -4.87
N LEU A 205 12.52 -21.73 -5.99
CA LEU A 205 12.46 -23.13 -6.38
C LEU A 205 13.76 -23.84 -5.98
N GLY A 206 13.64 -24.91 -5.23
CA GLY A 206 14.79 -25.67 -4.72
C GLY A 206 15.03 -25.48 -3.22
N PRO A 207 16.18 -25.94 -2.69
CA PRO A 207 17.33 -26.54 -3.38
C PRO A 207 17.05 -27.95 -3.88
N MET A 208 17.62 -28.27 -5.04
CA MET A 208 17.52 -29.62 -5.62
C MET A 208 18.67 -30.50 -5.16
N LEU A 209 18.38 -31.72 -4.68
CA LEU A 209 19.38 -32.73 -4.29
C LEU A 209 20.40 -32.29 -3.22
N THR A 210 20.08 -31.27 -2.46
CA THR A 210 20.87 -30.87 -1.30
C THR A 210 20.31 -31.60 -0.08
N PRO A 211 21.12 -32.34 0.70
CA PRO A 211 20.59 -32.94 1.91
C PRO A 211 20.08 -31.86 2.84
N SER A 212 18.75 -31.78 3.00
CA SER A 212 18.16 -30.93 4.03
C SER A 212 18.57 -31.55 5.38
N ARG A 213 19.36 -30.84 6.19
CA ARG A 213 19.44 -31.12 7.63
C ARG A 213 18.09 -30.70 8.22
N ALA A 214 17.08 -31.54 8.02
CA ALA A 214 15.90 -31.51 8.84
C ALA A 214 16.28 -32.23 10.15
N GLY A 215 16.37 -31.46 11.23
CA GLY A 215 16.31 -31.97 12.59
C GLY A 215 17.64 -32.41 13.21
N ALA A 216 18.20 -31.58 14.03
CA ALA A 216 18.76 -31.95 15.34
C ALA A 216 18.27 -30.94 16.35
#